data_d022cae3d51315ebb3c97c088b2ec1e6
#
_entry.id   d022cae3d51315ebb3c97c088b2ec1e6
#
_cell.length_a   1.000
_cell.length_b   1.000
_cell.length_c   1.000
_cell.angle_alpha   90.00
_cell.angle_beta   90.00
_cell.angle_gamma   90.00
#
_symmetry.space_group_name_H-M   'P 1'
#
loop_
_entity.id
_entity.type
_entity.pdbx_description
1 polymer ?
#
loop_
_entity_poly.entity_id
_entity_poly.type
_entity_poly.pdbx_seq_one_letter_code
_entity_poly.pdbx_strand_id
1 'polypeptide(L)'
;MRFFLCSILLMVSPLWPLGENPLPGDPYVIINKASNQLAYIVDNQVEGIYQVATGKTDDLTPEGEFSITVKAANPYYRKKNIEGGAPENPLGARWIGFDAEGTDGRIYGIHGTNRDELIGEFVSNGCIRMHNQEVIQLFDSIPLGTKVLITKDSRSFEDIAIEHKALTKKQDVPVQ
;
A
#
# COMPACT_ATOMS: atom_id res chain seq x y z
N MET A 1 -50.48 -9.53 -27.53
CA MET A 1 -49.06 -9.82 -27.75
C MET A 1 -48.28 -8.84 -26.87
N ARG A 2 -47.80 -9.34 -25.70
CA ARG A 2 -47.09 -8.50 -24.71
C ARG A 2 -45.58 -8.68 -24.96
N PHE A 3 -44.88 -7.64 -25.36
CA PHE A 3 -43.43 -7.63 -25.49
C PHE A 3 -42.84 -7.44 -24.09
N PHE A 4 -42.14 -8.45 -23.57
CA PHE A 4 -41.27 -8.32 -22.41
C PHE A 4 -39.97 -7.66 -22.88
N LEU A 5 -39.75 -6.42 -22.50
CA LEU A 5 -38.43 -5.76 -22.62
C LEU A 5 -37.53 -6.34 -21.55
N CYS A 6 -36.62 -7.22 -21.94
CA CYS A 6 -35.57 -7.73 -21.04
C CYS A 6 -34.48 -6.65 -20.95
N SER A 7 -34.50 -5.85 -19.89
CA SER A 7 -33.42 -4.89 -19.59
C SER A 7 -32.19 -5.68 -19.16
N ILE A 8 -31.21 -5.83 -20.03
CA ILE A 8 -29.88 -6.33 -19.72
C ILE A 8 -29.18 -5.22 -18.91
N LEU A 9 -29.12 -5.40 -17.60
CA LEU A 9 -28.29 -4.60 -16.71
C LEU A 9 -26.83 -5.01 -16.97
N LEU A 10 -26.12 -4.27 -17.80
CA LEU A 10 -24.67 -4.39 -17.93
C LEU A 10 -24.06 -3.96 -16.60
N MET A 11 -23.68 -4.94 -15.76
CA MET A 11 -22.80 -4.74 -14.63
C MET A 11 -21.43 -4.35 -15.18
N VAL A 12 -21.21 -3.05 -15.36
CA VAL A 12 -19.87 -2.51 -15.61
C VAL A 12 -19.11 -2.65 -14.29
N SER A 13 -18.32 -3.71 -14.13
CA SER A 13 -17.29 -3.75 -13.08
C SER A 13 -16.39 -2.54 -13.32
N PRO A 14 -16.21 -1.65 -12.34
CA PRO A 14 -15.22 -0.60 -12.48
C PRO A 14 -13.84 -1.26 -12.56
N LEU A 15 -13.28 -1.30 -13.76
CA LEU A 15 -11.87 -1.66 -13.97
C LEU A 15 -11.04 -0.49 -13.45
N TRP A 16 -10.55 -0.60 -12.24
CA TRP A 16 -9.60 0.34 -11.67
C TRP A 16 -8.19 -0.27 -11.72
N PRO A 17 -7.13 0.51 -12.04
CA PRO A 17 -7.19 1.89 -12.54
C PRO A 17 -7.50 1.97 -14.04
N LEU A 18 -8.37 2.93 -14.43
CA LEU A 18 -8.64 3.29 -15.81
C LEU A 18 -7.90 4.61 -16.15
N GLY A 19 -6.84 4.52 -16.97
CA GLY A 19 -6.09 5.70 -17.40
C GLY A 19 -4.91 6.06 -16.48
N GLU A 20 -4.67 7.39 -16.29
CA GLU A 20 -3.62 7.89 -15.42
C GLU A 20 -3.90 7.50 -13.96
N ASN A 21 -2.85 7.06 -13.26
CA ASN A 21 -2.89 6.66 -11.86
C ASN A 21 -1.55 7.04 -11.20
N PRO A 22 -1.54 7.82 -10.10
CA PRO A 22 -2.74 8.32 -9.40
C PRO A 22 -3.37 9.55 -10.05
N LEU A 23 -4.69 9.70 -9.84
CA LEU A 23 -5.40 10.97 -9.90
C LEU A 23 -5.74 11.40 -8.47
N PRO A 24 -5.96 12.70 -8.19
CA PRO A 24 -6.40 13.15 -6.87
C PRO A 24 -7.68 12.43 -6.42
N GLY A 25 -7.58 11.78 -5.25
CA GLY A 25 -8.66 10.94 -4.71
C GLY A 25 -8.45 9.45 -4.92
N ASP A 26 -7.60 9.04 -5.85
CA ASP A 26 -7.23 7.63 -5.99
C ASP A 26 -6.43 7.13 -4.76
N PRO A 27 -6.56 5.84 -4.41
CA PRO A 27 -5.71 5.23 -3.40
C PRO A 27 -4.22 5.33 -3.76
N TYR A 28 -3.42 5.79 -2.82
CA TYR A 28 -1.98 5.94 -2.97
C TYR A 28 -1.26 5.65 -1.66
N VAL A 29 -0.08 5.07 -1.73
CA VAL A 29 0.75 4.78 -0.55
C VAL A 29 2.08 5.50 -0.69
N ILE A 30 2.51 6.15 0.38
CA ILE A 30 3.86 6.71 0.49
C ILE A 30 4.57 6.02 1.65
N ILE A 31 5.74 5.45 1.39
CA ILE A 31 6.62 4.87 2.40
C ILE A 31 7.86 5.75 2.48
N ASN A 32 8.02 6.42 3.62
CA ASN A 32 9.19 7.27 3.87
C ASN A 32 10.21 6.52 4.71
N LYS A 33 11.32 6.12 4.09
CA LYS A 33 12.43 5.41 4.74
C LYS A 33 13.16 6.28 5.77
N ALA A 34 13.15 7.62 5.62
CA ALA A 34 13.83 8.49 6.58
C ALA A 34 13.19 8.47 7.97
N SER A 35 11.87 8.29 8.03
CA SER A 35 11.08 8.28 9.28
C SER A 35 10.53 6.92 9.66
N ASN A 36 10.72 5.88 8.82
CA ASN A 36 10.08 4.58 8.97
C ASN A 36 8.56 4.70 9.12
N GLN A 37 7.94 5.49 8.25
CA GLN A 37 6.50 5.72 8.25
C GLN A 37 5.88 5.39 6.89
N LEU A 38 4.64 4.93 6.92
CA LEU A 38 3.78 4.72 5.77
C LEU A 38 2.55 5.61 5.90
N ALA A 39 2.24 6.39 4.85
CA ALA A 39 0.98 7.10 4.73
C ALA A 39 0.09 6.42 3.69
N TYR A 40 -1.19 6.24 4.01
CA TYR A 40 -2.22 5.85 3.08
C TYR A 40 -3.07 7.06 2.72
N ILE A 41 -3.18 7.33 1.43
CA ILE A 41 -3.90 8.47 0.86
C ILE A 41 -5.07 7.90 0.06
N VAL A 42 -6.25 8.47 0.24
CA VAL A 42 -7.48 8.14 -0.49
C VAL A 42 -8.48 9.29 -0.32
N ASP A 43 -9.43 9.43 -1.23
CA ASP A 43 -10.47 10.47 -1.18
C ASP A 43 -9.90 11.89 -1.00
N ASN A 44 -8.74 12.14 -1.63
CA ASN A 44 -8.02 13.41 -1.59
C ASN A 44 -7.60 13.86 -0.17
N GLN A 45 -7.26 12.92 0.69
CA GLN A 45 -6.76 13.16 2.06
C GLN A 45 -5.79 12.08 2.52
N VAL A 46 -4.96 12.40 3.51
CA VAL A 46 -4.16 11.41 4.22
C VAL A 46 -5.08 10.72 5.23
N GLU A 47 -5.47 9.48 4.93
CA GLU A 47 -6.39 8.69 5.76
C GLU A 47 -5.71 8.14 7.01
N GLY A 48 -4.44 7.75 6.91
CA GLY A 48 -3.68 7.24 8.04
C GLY A 48 -2.18 7.30 7.84
N ILE A 49 -1.46 7.43 8.95
CA ILE A 49 0.01 7.35 9.00
C ILE A 49 0.36 6.27 10.02
N TYR A 50 1.21 5.32 9.61
CA TYR A 50 1.57 4.13 10.37
C TYR A 50 3.08 4.06 10.56
N GLN A 51 3.55 3.60 11.72
CA GLN A 51 4.94 3.23 11.90
C GLN A 51 5.22 1.90 11.20
N VAL A 52 6.36 1.83 10.51
CA VAL A 52 6.76 0.62 9.77
C VAL A 52 8.22 0.28 10.04
N ALA A 53 8.63 -0.95 9.78
CA ALA A 53 10.04 -1.30 9.71
C ALA A 53 10.45 -1.45 8.24
N THR A 54 11.63 -0.92 7.88
CA THR A 54 12.20 -1.00 6.54
C THR A 54 13.54 -1.72 6.51
N GLY A 55 14.22 -1.73 5.38
CA GLY A 55 15.50 -2.39 5.17
C GLY A 55 16.58 -1.95 6.16
N LYS A 56 17.37 -2.90 6.66
CA LYS A 56 18.51 -2.65 7.57
C LYS A 56 19.63 -1.81 6.96
N THR A 57 19.66 -1.71 5.64
CA THR A 57 20.50 -0.80 4.86
C THR A 57 19.66 -0.08 3.82
N ASP A 58 20.12 1.09 3.38
CA ASP A 58 19.34 2.00 2.51
C ASP A 58 18.97 1.37 1.16
N ASP A 59 19.80 0.48 0.63
CA ASP A 59 19.65 -0.20 -0.65
C ASP A 59 18.65 -1.36 -0.64
N LEU A 60 18.35 -1.93 0.52
CA LEU A 60 17.48 -3.12 0.59
C LEU A 60 16.02 -2.82 0.31
N THR A 61 15.50 -1.68 0.74
CA THR A 61 14.17 -1.23 0.36
C THR A 61 14.32 -0.26 -0.82
N PRO A 62 13.99 -0.68 -2.05
CA PRO A 62 14.23 0.13 -3.24
C PRO A 62 13.36 1.38 -3.25
N GLU A 63 13.95 2.52 -3.65
CA GLU A 63 13.22 3.76 -3.87
C GLU A 63 12.60 3.77 -5.28
N GLY A 64 11.45 4.41 -5.42
CA GLY A 64 10.72 4.51 -6.67
C GLY A 64 9.23 4.44 -6.50
N GLU A 65 8.51 4.48 -7.61
CA GLU A 65 7.06 4.32 -7.63
C GLU A 65 6.70 2.96 -8.26
N PHE A 66 5.99 2.14 -7.52
CA PHE A 66 5.61 0.78 -7.84
C PHE A 66 4.10 0.60 -7.85
N SER A 67 3.62 -0.56 -8.27
CA SER A 67 2.18 -0.90 -8.25
C SER A 67 1.93 -2.15 -7.43
N ILE A 68 0.86 -2.15 -6.65
CA ILE A 68 0.40 -3.35 -5.94
C ILE A 68 -0.14 -4.36 -6.95
N THR A 69 0.47 -5.54 -6.99
CA THR A 69 0.14 -6.60 -7.95
C THR A 69 -0.41 -7.87 -7.30
N VAL A 70 -0.15 -8.06 -6.02
CA VAL A 70 -0.55 -9.27 -5.28
C VAL A 70 -1.05 -8.93 -3.89
N LYS A 71 -2.13 -9.58 -3.46
CA LYS A 71 -2.64 -9.53 -2.08
C LYS A 71 -2.90 -10.95 -1.58
N ALA A 72 -2.48 -11.26 -0.35
CA ALA A 72 -2.74 -12.56 0.28
C ALA A 72 -3.07 -12.42 1.76
N ALA A 73 -4.18 -13.03 2.20
CA ALA A 73 -4.49 -13.22 3.60
C ALA A 73 -3.76 -14.46 4.11
N ASN A 74 -3.21 -14.39 5.32
CA ASN A 74 -2.45 -15.46 5.95
C ASN A 74 -1.40 -16.07 4.99
N PRO A 75 -0.41 -15.27 4.55
CA PRO A 75 0.55 -15.71 3.54
C PRO A 75 1.42 -16.86 4.06
N TYR A 76 1.61 -17.89 3.22
CA TYR A 76 2.53 -18.97 3.49
C TYR A 76 3.99 -18.52 3.34
N TYR A 77 4.82 -18.75 4.37
CA TYR A 77 6.23 -18.37 4.32
C TYR A 77 7.10 -19.48 3.72
N ARG A 78 7.28 -19.42 2.39
CA ARG A 78 7.96 -20.46 1.60
C ARG A 78 9.40 -20.75 2.05
N LYS A 79 10.16 -19.73 2.45
CA LYS A 79 11.59 -19.88 2.81
C LYS A 79 11.84 -20.85 3.97
N LYS A 80 10.87 -20.99 4.87
CA LYS A 80 10.97 -21.85 6.05
C LYS A 80 9.83 -22.85 6.17
N ASN A 81 8.99 -22.98 5.15
CA ASN A 81 7.84 -23.90 5.13
C ASN A 81 6.92 -23.68 6.35
N ILE A 82 6.56 -22.40 6.62
CA ILE A 82 5.69 -22.03 7.73
C ILE A 82 4.30 -21.70 7.18
N GLU A 83 3.28 -22.34 7.76
CA GLU A 83 1.88 -22.16 7.36
C GLU A 83 1.41 -20.71 7.59
N GLY A 84 0.44 -20.29 6.75
CA GLY A 84 -0.22 -19.01 6.92
C GLY A 84 -1.04 -18.96 8.20
N GLY A 85 -0.90 -17.86 8.95
CA GLY A 85 -1.58 -17.70 10.25
C GLY A 85 -0.89 -18.37 11.43
N ALA A 86 0.20 -19.14 11.22
CA ALA A 86 0.98 -19.68 12.32
C ALA A 86 1.64 -18.55 13.12
N PRO A 87 1.67 -18.62 14.47
CA PRO A 87 2.24 -17.54 15.30
C PRO A 87 3.71 -17.24 15.02
N GLU A 88 4.48 -18.22 14.58
CA GLU A 88 5.89 -18.08 14.21
C GLU A 88 6.11 -17.53 12.81
N ASN A 89 5.04 -17.32 12.02
CA ASN A 89 5.17 -16.82 10.66
C ASN A 89 5.57 -15.34 10.63
N PRO A 90 6.77 -15.01 10.14
CA PRO A 90 7.27 -13.63 10.15
C PRO A 90 6.54 -12.69 9.18
N LEU A 91 5.70 -13.22 8.28
CA LEU A 91 4.89 -12.41 7.35
C LEU A 91 3.60 -11.89 8.00
N GLY A 92 3.24 -12.40 9.17
CA GLY A 92 2.03 -11.97 9.88
C GLY A 92 0.74 -12.28 9.13
N ALA A 93 -0.27 -11.43 9.33
CA ALA A 93 -1.64 -11.70 8.90
C ALA A 93 -1.92 -11.42 7.43
N ARG A 94 -1.17 -10.52 6.78
CA ARG A 94 -1.41 -10.06 5.40
C ARG A 94 -0.12 -9.83 4.64
N TRP A 95 -0.22 -9.97 3.31
CA TRP A 95 0.79 -9.60 2.34
C TRP A 95 0.16 -8.72 1.27
N ILE A 96 0.77 -7.56 1.02
CA ILE A 96 0.42 -6.60 -0.03
C ILE A 96 1.69 -6.42 -0.86
N GLY A 97 1.81 -7.15 -1.95
CA GLY A 97 3.01 -7.21 -2.78
C GLY A 97 2.99 -6.19 -3.91
N PHE A 98 4.14 -5.59 -4.19
CA PHE A 98 4.33 -4.62 -5.27
C PHE A 98 5.51 -4.99 -6.17
N ASP A 99 5.53 -4.46 -7.41
CA ASP A 99 6.38 -4.85 -8.52
C ASP A 99 7.77 -4.20 -8.53
N ALA A 100 8.32 -3.86 -7.37
CA ALA A 100 9.66 -3.30 -7.27
C ALA A 100 10.71 -4.19 -7.97
N GLU A 101 11.72 -3.54 -8.57
CA GLU A 101 12.81 -4.21 -9.29
C GLU A 101 12.32 -5.17 -10.40
N GLY A 102 11.16 -4.88 -11.00
CA GLY A 102 10.57 -5.73 -12.05
C GLY A 102 10.05 -7.08 -11.56
N THR A 103 9.79 -7.22 -10.26
CA THR A 103 9.23 -8.46 -9.68
C THR A 103 7.70 -8.49 -9.81
N ASP A 104 7.11 -9.63 -9.48
CA ASP A 104 5.66 -9.87 -9.61
C ASP A 104 4.86 -9.61 -8.32
N GLY A 105 5.47 -8.93 -7.33
CA GLY A 105 4.86 -8.66 -6.03
C GLY A 105 4.98 -9.80 -5.01
N ARG A 106 5.81 -10.83 -5.28
CA ARG A 106 6.09 -11.92 -4.33
C ARG A 106 7.44 -11.80 -3.62
N ILE A 107 8.22 -10.78 -3.97
CA ILE A 107 9.56 -10.51 -3.40
C ILE A 107 9.51 -9.30 -2.47
N TYR A 108 8.95 -8.19 -2.95
CA TYR A 108 8.76 -6.96 -2.19
C TYR A 108 7.29 -6.77 -1.81
N GLY A 109 7.04 -6.33 -0.60
CA GLY A 109 5.69 -6.12 -0.12
C GLY A 109 5.62 -5.46 1.25
N ILE A 110 4.41 -5.00 1.58
CA ILE A 110 4.00 -4.56 2.90
C ILE A 110 3.33 -5.76 3.56
N HIS A 111 3.73 -6.12 4.76
CA HIS A 111 3.19 -7.28 5.45
C HIS A 111 3.16 -7.12 6.97
N GLY A 112 2.42 -7.97 7.63
CA GLY A 112 2.40 -8.03 9.09
C GLY A 112 3.71 -8.55 9.68
N THR A 113 3.72 -8.82 10.97
CA THR A 113 4.90 -9.34 11.65
C THR A 113 4.49 -10.25 12.82
N ASN A 114 5.38 -11.13 13.23
CA ASN A 114 5.35 -11.82 14.52
C ASN A 114 6.31 -11.20 15.54
N ARG A 115 6.84 -9.99 15.25
CA ARG A 115 7.80 -9.28 16.06
C ARG A 115 7.48 -7.79 16.09
N ASP A 116 6.41 -7.44 16.80
CA ASP A 116 5.88 -6.08 16.88
C ASP A 116 6.87 -5.08 17.47
N GLU A 117 7.80 -5.55 18.31
CA GLU A 117 8.86 -4.75 18.93
C GLU A 117 9.89 -4.20 17.93
N LEU A 118 9.86 -4.67 16.69
CA LEU A 118 10.76 -4.20 15.63
C LEU A 118 10.12 -3.15 14.70
N ILE A 119 8.87 -2.80 14.92
CA ILE A 119 8.23 -1.73 14.15
C ILE A 119 8.88 -0.38 14.51
N GLY A 120 9.17 0.43 13.50
CA GLY A 120 9.94 1.67 13.64
C GLY A 120 11.45 1.50 13.37
N GLU A 121 11.95 0.27 13.26
CA GLU A 121 13.37 -0.02 13.13
C GLU A 121 13.81 -0.34 11.69
N PHE A 122 15.11 -0.19 11.42
CA PHE A 122 15.76 -0.57 10.15
C PHE A 122 16.28 -2.01 10.26
N VAL A 123 15.43 -3.01 10.02
CA VAL A 123 15.75 -4.42 10.33
C VAL A 123 15.34 -5.43 9.27
N SER A 124 14.63 -5.02 8.22
CA SER A 124 14.16 -5.94 7.19
C SER A 124 15.22 -6.24 6.12
N ASN A 125 14.95 -7.22 5.28
CA ASN A 125 15.73 -7.49 4.07
C ASN A 125 15.10 -6.84 2.82
N GLY A 126 14.30 -5.77 3.00
CA GLY A 126 13.71 -5.00 1.93
C GLY A 126 12.20 -4.83 2.00
N CYS A 127 11.48 -5.78 2.59
CA CYS A 127 10.03 -5.65 2.80
C CYS A 127 9.69 -4.64 3.91
N ILE A 128 8.50 -4.11 3.83
CA ILE A 128 7.94 -3.17 4.80
C ILE A 128 7.09 -3.95 5.81
N ARG A 129 7.41 -3.85 7.12
CA ARG A 129 6.66 -4.51 8.18
C ARG A 129 5.74 -3.53 8.88
N MET A 130 4.51 -3.96 9.14
CA MET A 130 3.49 -3.24 9.89
C MET A 130 2.99 -4.09 11.06
N HIS A 131 2.36 -3.46 12.05
CA HIS A 131 1.54 -4.20 13.02
C HIS A 131 0.43 -4.98 12.32
N ASN A 132 0.12 -6.18 12.83
CA ASN A 132 -0.88 -7.04 12.19
C ASN A 132 -2.26 -6.39 12.07
N GLN A 133 -2.70 -5.63 13.07
CA GLN A 133 -3.99 -4.94 13.02
C GLN A 133 -4.03 -3.85 11.93
N GLU A 134 -2.94 -3.09 11.78
CA GLU A 134 -2.84 -2.01 10.80
C GLU A 134 -2.75 -2.55 9.37
N VAL A 135 -1.95 -3.61 9.14
CA VAL A 135 -1.87 -4.21 7.81
C VAL A 135 -3.18 -4.88 7.38
N ILE A 136 -3.99 -5.38 8.32
CA ILE A 136 -5.33 -5.89 8.02
C ILE A 136 -6.22 -4.75 7.51
N GLN A 137 -6.26 -3.62 8.21
CA GLN A 137 -7.04 -2.44 7.80
C GLN A 137 -6.59 -1.93 6.42
N LEU A 138 -5.29 -1.76 6.22
CA LEU A 138 -4.74 -1.34 4.95
C LEU A 138 -5.08 -2.34 3.84
N PHE A 139 -4.94 -3.63 4.10
CA PHE A 139 -5.26 -4.70 3.15
C PHE A 139 -6.72 -4.65 2.70
N ASP A 140 -7.65 -4.44 3.62
CA ASP A 140 -9.08 -4.43 3.31
C ASP A 140 -9.48 -3.19 2.47
N SER A 141 -8.77 -2.06 2.65
CA SER A 141 -9.06 -0.79 1.99
C SER A 141 -8.34 -0.60 0.65
N ILE A 142 -7.15 -1.19 0.47
CA ILE A 142 -6.29 -0.89 -0.67
C ILE A 142 -6.55 -1.83 -1.86
N PRO A 143 -6.91 -1.34 -3.06
CA PRO A 143 -7.11 -2.18 -4.24
C PRO A 143 -5.79 -2.59 -4.91
N LEU A 144 -5.84 -3.64 -5.73
CA LEU A 144 -4.76 -3.95 -6.68
C LEU A 144 -4.59 -2.80 -7.67
N GLY A 145 -3.36 -2.53 -8.10
CA GLY A 145 -3.03 -1.42 -8.99
C GLY A 145 -2.73 -0.10 -8.26
N THR A 146 -3.01 0.00 -6.94
CA THR A 146 -2.61 1.18 -6.15
C THR A 146 -1.11 1.43 -6.28
N LYS A 147 -0.73 2.68 -6.47
CA LYS A 147 0.67 3.09 -6.51
C LYS A 147 1.28 3.16 -5.12
N VAL A 148 2.53 2.72 -5.03
CA VAL A 148 3.35 2.74 -3.81
C VAL A 148 4.62 3.51 -4.11
N LEU A 149 4.74 4.71 -3.56
CA LEU A 149 5.97 5.51 -3.60
C LEU A 149 6.84 5.14 -2.41
N ILE A 150 8.07 4.76 -2.65
CA ILE A 150 9.10 4.56 -1.61
C ILE A 150 10.15 5.65 -1.80
N THR A 151 10.35 6.45 -0.77
CA THR A 151 11.24 7.62 -0.82
C THR A 151 11.97 7.84 0.50
N LYS A 152 12.97 8.71 0.46
CA LYS A 152 13.67 9.23 1.63
C LYS A 152 13.59 10.76 1.57
N ASP A 153 12.55 11.31 2.16
CA ASP A 153 12.19 12.71 2.05
C ASP A 153 11.91 13.31 3.43
N SER A 154 12.25 14.58 3.63
CA SER A 154 12.00 15.32 4.87
C SER A 154 10.71 16.14 4.85
N ARG A 155 10.02 16.20 3.70
CA ARG A 155 8.76 16.94 3.54
C ARG A 155 7.59 16.20 4.18
N SER A 156 6.46 16.89 4.31
CA SER A 156 5.21 16.27 4.75
C SER A 156 4.68 15.26 3.73
N PHE A 157 3.88 14.29 4.18
CA PHE A 157 3.22 13.35 3.28
C PHE A 157 2.26 14.05 2.31
N GLU A 158 1.63 15.13 2.75
CA GLU A 158 0.77 15.96 1.92
C GLU A 158 1.54 16.61 0.77
N ASP A 159 2.71 17.21 1.04
CA ASP A 159 3.53 17.84 0.01
C ASP A 159 4.04 16.82 -1.02
N ILE A 160 4.48 15.66 -0.55
CA ILE A 160 4.91 14.56 -1.41
C ILE A 160 3.72 14.06 -2.27
N ALA A 161 2.56 13.86 -1.66
CA ALA A 161 1.36 13.38 -2.36
C ALA A 161 0.86 14.39 -3.41
N ILE A 162 0.99 15.70 -3.15
CA ILE A 162 0.64 16.75 -4.13
C ILE A 162 1.60 16.71 -5.31
N GLU A 163 2.90 16.58 -5.08
CA GLU A 163 3.90 16.45 -6.15
C GLU A 163 3.62 15.25 -7.06
N HIS A 164 3.22 14.13 -6.45
CA HIS A 164 2.87 12.89 -7.16
C HIS A 164 1.42 12.83 -7.65
N LYS A 165 0.68 13.94 -7.61
CA LYS A 165 -0.71 14.07 -8.08
C LYS A 165 -1.74 13.21 -7.34
N ALA A 166 -1.38 12.61 -6.20
CA ALA A 166 -2.29 11.84 -5.36
C ALA A 166 -3.20 12.74 -4.51
N LEU A 167 -2.77 13.98 -4.25
CA LEU A 167 -3.57 15.02 -3.58
C LEU A 167 -3.61 16.30 -4.40
N THR A 168 -4.71 17.05 -4.28
CA THR A 168 -4.77 18.46 -4.70
C THR A 168 -4.46 19.39 -3.53
N LYS A 169 -3.81 20.52 -3.79
CA LYS A 169 -3.71 21.60 -2.79
C LYS A 169 -5.12 22.03 -2.40
N LYS A 170 -5.39 22.11 -1.10
CA LYS A 170 -6.58 22.83 -0.62
C LYS A 170 -6.45 24.27 -1.15
N GLN A 171 -7.39 24.68 -1.99
CA GLN A 171 -7.51 26.09 -2.34
C GLN A 171 -7.88 26.82 -1.05
N ASP A 172 -7.10 27.85 -0.70
CA ASP A 172 -7.50 28.79 0.35
C ASP A 172 -8.85 29.37 -0.08
N VAL A 173 -9.93 28.90 0.52
CA VAL A 173 -11.26 29.51 0.32
C VAL A 173 -11.18 30.86 1.00
N PRO A 174 -11.29 31.99 0.26
CA PRO A 174 -11.33 33.29 0.90
C PRO A 174 -12.49 33.31 1.87
N VAL A 175 -12.21 33.58 3.14
CA VAL A 175 -13.24 33.84 4.17
C VAL A 175 -14.01 35.08 3.71
N GLN A 176 -15.27 34.88 3.30
CA GLN A 176 -16.22 35.95 3.02
C GLN A 176 -16.74 36.55 4.32
#